data_4575c20fb3addb00160e997aebcf1d87
#
_entry.id   4575c20fb3addb00160e997aebcf1d87
#
_cell.length_a   1.000
_cell.length_b   1.000
_cell.length_c   1.000
_cell.angle_alpha   90.00
_cell.angle_beta   90.00
_cell.angle_gamma   90.00
#
_symmetry.space_group_name_H-M   'P 1'
#
loop_
_entity.id
_entity.type
_entity.pdbx_description
1 polymer ?
#
loop_
_entity_poly.entity_id
_entity_poly.type
_entity_poly.pdbx_seq_one_letter_code
_entity_poly.pdbx_strand_id
1 'polypeptide(L)'
;MLRYIYATDLNDHPKLARTMFRDRADQFKFRLGWNVSVDDVGFERDEYDELNPLYVIWEEPDGSHGGSMRFLPTTGRTMVNEHFINILSGPITSPFIWECTRFCLNRGVGRHVAAALMLGGGEVMQNFSVEHFVGVFDARMIRIYRIIGAS
;
A
#
# COMPACT_ATOMS: atom_id res chain seq x y z
N MET A 1 -6.05 1.85 -15.17
CA MET A 1 -5.67 3.28 -15.06
C MET A 1 -5.21 3.58 -13.64
N LEU A 2 -4.10 4.28 -13.48
CA LEU A 2 -3.64 4.71 -12.16
C LEU A 2 -4.50 5.83 -11.59
N ARG A 3 -4.85 5.71 -10.32
CA ARG A 3 -5.52 6.72 -9.50
C ARG A 3 -4.66 7.05 -8.29
N TYR A 4 -4.66 8.32 -7.90
CA TYR A 4 -3.99 8.85 -6.71
C TYR A 4 -5.08 9.47 -5.84
N ILE A 5 -5.47 8.77 -4.77
CA ILE A 5 -6.66 9.12 -3.99
C ILE A 5 -6.31 9.15 -2.51
N TYR A 6 -6.52 10.29 -1.84
CA TYR A 6 -6.45 10.33 -0.39
C TYR A 6 -7.65 9.60 0.23
N ALA A 7 -7.46 9.05 1.43
CA ALA A 7 -8.51 8.30 2.11
C ALA A 7 -9.82 9.10 2.27
N THR A 8 -9.73 10.40 2.49
CA THR A 8 -10.92 11.30 2.57
C THR A 8 -11.75 11.32 1.31
N ASP A 9 -11.13 11.14 0.14
CA ASP A 9 -11.80 11.20 -1.16
C ASP A 9 -12.23 9.81 -1.66
N LEU A 10 -11.85 8.76 -0.94
CA LEU A 10 -12.12 7.37 -1.35
C LEU A 10 -13.63 7.06 -1.40
N ASN A 11 -14.44 7.78 -0.60
CA ASN A 11 -15.90 7.64 -0.62
C ASN A 11 -16.56 8.05 -1.94
N ASP A 12 -15.89 8.87 -2.74
CA ASP A 12 -16.35 9.25 -4.08
C ASP A 12 -16.13 8.12 -5.10
N HIS A 13 -15.42 7.06 -4.71
CA HIS A 13 -15.11 5.89 -5.52
C HIS A 13 -15.53 4.59 -4.80
N PRO A 14 -16.84 4.38 -4.53
CA PRO A 14 -17.28 3.32 -3.63
C PRO A 14 -17.00 1.90 -4.11
N LYS A 15 -17.07 1.65 -5.42
CA LYS A 15 -16.74 0.32 -5.98
C LYS A 15 -15.24 0.03 -5.84
N LEU A 16 -14.41 1.02 -6.16
CA LEU A 16 -12.97 0.92 -6.07
C LEU A 16 -12.54 0.67 -4.61
N ALA A 17 -13.09 1.44 -3.67
CA ALA A 17 -12.83 1.28 -2.24
C ALA A 17 -13.20 -0.12 -1.74
N ARG A 18 -14.42 -0.57 -2.01
CA ARG A 18 -14.88 -1.89 -1.55
C ARG A 18 -14.03 -3.03 -2.10
N THR A 19 -13.71 -2.98 -3.39
CA THR A 19 -12.91 -4.03 -4.02
C THR A 19 -11.46 -4.00 -3.56
N MET A 20 -10.89 -2.82 -3.29
CA MET A 20 -9.56 -2.69 -2.71
C MET A 20 -9.47 -3.35 -1.32
N PHE A 21 -10.36 -3.00 -0.40
CA PHE A 21 -10.33 -3.57 0.95
C PHE A 21 -10.62 -5.07 0.98
N ARG A 22 -11.44 -5.56 0.05
CA ARG A 22 -11.70 -6.99 -0.13
C ARG A 22 -10.48 -7.73 -0.66
N ASP A 23 -9.80 -7.19 -1.64
CA ASP A 23 -8.57 -7.76 -2.19
C ASP A 23 -7.43 -7.77 -1.16
N ARG A 24 -7.35 -6.74 -0.31
CA ARG A 24 -6.43 -6.70 0.83
C ARG A 24 -6.69 -7.86 1.79
N ALA A 25 -7.95 -8.13 2.13
CA ALA A 25 -8.32 -9.29 2.94
C ALA A 25 -7.91 -10.61 2.27
N ASP A 26 -8.18 -10.74 0.98
CA ASP A 26 -7.80 -11.93 0.22
C ASP A 26 -6.28 -12.17 0.23
N GLN A 27 -5.49 -11.15 -0.05
CA GLN A 27 -4.04 -11.28 -0.10
C GLN A 27 -3.41 -11.47 1.27
N PHE A 28 -3.70 -10.57 2.22
CA PHE A 28 -2.96 -10.54 3.49
C PHE A 28 -3.45 -11.58 4.48
N LYS A 29 -4.76 -11.80 4.57
CA LYS A 29 -5.32 -12.80 5.49
C LYS A 29 -5.31 -14.20 4.87
N PHE A 30 -5.93 -14.34 3.71
CA PHE A 30 -6.23 -15.68 3.18
C PHE A 30 -5.08 -16.28 2.39
N ARG A 31 -4.33 -15.49 1.61
CA ARG A 31 -3.17 -16.00 0.85
C ARG A 31 -1.87 -16.01 1.64
N LEU A 32 -1.57 -14.94 2.38
CA LEU A 32 -0.32 -14.81 3.14
C LEU A 32 -0.44 -15.24 4.59
N GLY A 33 -1.64 -15.36 5.13
CA GLY A 33 -1.87 -15.78 6.51
C GLY A 33 -1.39 -14.78 7.56
N TRP A 34 -1.36 -13.50 7.21
CA TRP A 34 -0.95 -12.45 8.15
C TRP A 34 -2.01 -12.26 9.24
N ASN A 35 -1.55 -11.88 10.44
CA ASN A 35 -2.43 -11.52 11.55
C ASN A 35 -2.99 -10.11 11.35
N VAL A 36 -3.93 -9.97 10.44
CA VAL A 36 -4.64 -8.73 10.14
C VAL A 36 -6.12 -8.87 10.47
N SER A 37 -6.78 -7.75 10.75
CA SER A 37 -8.21 -7.72 11.06
C SER A 37 -9.04 -7.61 9.80
N VAL A 38 -10.02 -8.51 9.65
CA VAL A 38 -11.02 -8.48 8.59
C VAL A 38 -12.39 -8.32 9.25
N ASP A 39 -13.16 -7.33 8.79
CA ASP A 39 -14.49 -7.05 9.34
C ASP A 39 -15.58 -8.01 8.82
N ASP A 40 -16.82 -7.81 9.29
CA ASP A 40 -17.96 -8.67 8.97
C ASP A 40 -18.34 -8.62 7.49
N VAL A 41 -17.98 -7.57 6.77
CA VAL A 41 -18.23 -7.45 5.32
C VAL A 41 -17.05 -7.93 4.46
N GLY A 42 -16.00 -8.43 5.10
CA GLY A 42 -14.84 -9.01 4.42
C GLY A 42 -13.76 -8.01 4.03
N PHE A 43 -13.68 -6.84 4.69
CA PHE A 43 -12.69 -5.81 4.42
C PHE A 43 -11.53 -5.86 5.42
N GLU A 44 -10.30 -5.82 4.92
CA GLU A 44 -9.11 -5.63 5.75
C GLU A 44 -8.82 -4.14 5.85
N ARG A 45 -8.85 -3.61 7.08
CA ARG A 45 -8.47 -2.24 7.42
C ARG A 45 -7.66 -2.25 8.70
N ASP A 46 -6.83 -1.23 8.88
CA ASP A 46 -6.10 -1.00 10.12
C ASP A 46 -6.19 0.48 10.55
N GLU A 47 -5.58 0.79 11.68
CA GLU A 47 -5.58 2.15 12.24
C GLU A 47 -4.91 3.18 11.32
N TYR A 48 -3.99 2.76 10.45
CA TYR A 48 -3.30 3.65 9.52
C TYR A 48 -4.16 4.10 8.35
N ASP A 49 -5.23 3.37 8.03
CA ASP A 49 -6.22 3.81 7.05
C ASP A 49 -7.01 5.05 7.53
N GLU A 50 -7.05 5.29 8.85
CA GLU A 50 -7.70 6.46 9.47
C GLU A 50 -6.82 7.73 9.47
N LEU A 51 -5.55 7.62 9.11
CA LEU A 51 -4.58 8.71 9.10
C LEU A 51 -4.53 9.48 7.77
N ASN A 52 -5.56 9.37 6.98
CA ASN A 52 -5.67 9.97 5.64
C ASN A 52 -4.49 9.64 4.72
N PRO A 53 -4.12 8.37 4.56
CA PRO A 53 -3.05 7.99 3.65
C PRO A 53 -3.38 8.33 2.20
N LEU A 54 -2.33 8.43 1.38
CA LEU A 54 -2.46 8.44 -0.07
C LEU A 54 -2.48 6.99 -0.56
N TYR A 55 -3.52 6.64 -1.30
CA TYR A 55 -3.57 5.39 -2.05
C TYR A 55 -3.18 5.61 -3.49
N VAL A 56 -2.29 4.78 -4.01
CA VAL A 56 -2.04 4.64 -5.44
C VAL A 56 -2.71 3.35 -5.87
N ILE A 57 -3.69 3.46 -6.77
CA ILE A 57 -4.60 2.35 -7.11
C ILE A 57 -4.64 2.19 -8.63
N TRP A 58 -4.49 0.96 -9.09
CA TRP A 58 -4.84 0.59 -10.46
C TRP A 58 -6.32 0.26 -10.51
N GLU A 59 -7.08 1.09 -11.22
CA GLU A 59 -8.50 0.88 -11.50
C GLU A 59 -8.67 0.13 -12.81
N GLU A 60 -9.35 -1.00 -12.76
CA GLU A 60 -9.72 -1.78 -13.94
C GLU A 60 -10.81 -1.06 -14.76
N PRO A 61 -11.01 -1.43 -16.04
CA PRO A 61 -12.03 -0.80 -16.88
C PRO A 61 -13.46 -0.85 -16.32
N ASP A 62 -13.76 -1.84 -15.47
CA ASP A 62 -15.07 -1.97 -14.83
C ASP A 62 -15.20 -1.16 -13.52
N GLY A 63 -14.16 -0.41 -13.14
CA GLY A 63 -14.11 0.39 -11.92
C GLY A 63 -13.69 -0.38 -10.67
N SER A 64 -13.30 -1.64 -10.79
CA SER A 64 -12.80 -2.43 -9.68
C SER A 64 -11.30 -2.24 -9.44
N HIS A 65 -10.85 -2.67 -8.28
CA HIS A 65 -9.45 -2.66 -7.89
C HIS A 65 -8.65 -3.77 -8.60
N GLY A 66 -7.55 -3.39 -9.24
CA GLY A 66 -6.59 -4.34 -9.79
C GLY A 66 -5.33 -4.46 -8.93
N GLY A 67 -4.93 -3.39 -8.28
CA GLY A 67 -3.80 -3.37 -7.36
C GLY A 67 -3.65 -2.02 -6.69
N SER A 68 -2.93 -1.97 -5.58
CA SER A 68 -2.75 -0.72 -4.82
C SER A 68 -1.55 -0.72 -3.90
N MET A 69 -1.19 0.47 -3.46
CA MET A 69 -0.22 0.75 -2.39
C MET A 69 -0.76 1.86 -1.51
N ARG A 70 -0.36 1.86 -0.25
CA ARG A 70 -0.71 2.89 0.74
C ARG A 70 0.54 3.63 1.18
N PHE A 71 0.48 4.96 1.19
CA PHE A 71 1.59 5.83 1.57
C PHE A 71 1.24 6.73 2.74
N LEU A 72 2.17 6.83 3.70
CA LEU A 72 2.13 7.78 4.81
C LEU A 72 3.50 8.44 4.97
N PRO A 73 3.56 9.77 5.22
CA PRO A 73 4.82 10.44 5.52
C PRO A 73 5.37 9.98 6.87
N THR A 74 6.69 9.78 6.97
CA THR A 74 7.33 9.36 8.24
C THR A 74 7.39 10.47 9.28
N THR A 75 7.05 11.69 8.92
CA THR A 75 6.88 12.81 9.87
C THR A 75 5.64 12.67 10.76
N GLY A 76 4.68 11.83 10.35
CA GLY A 76 3.53 11.41 11.15
C GLY A 76 3.67 9.97 11.65
N ARG A 77 2.57 9.41 12.13
CA ARG A 77 2.53 8.01 12.57
C ARG A 77 2.72 7.07 11.41
N THR A 78 3.57 6.06 11.59
CA THR A 78 3.80 5.00 10.62
C THR A 78 3.90 3.65 11.31
N MET A 79 3.57 2.59 10.59
CA MET A 79 3.66 1.22 11.06
C MET A 79 5.11 0.84 11.39
N VAL A 80 6.07 1.25 10.55
CA VAL A 80 7.49 0.93 10.72
C VAL A 80 8.01 1.45 12.04
N ASN A 81 7.65 2.68 12.44
CA ASN A 81 8.12 3.27 13.69
C ASN A 81 7.36 2.76 14.93
N GLU A 82 6.10 2.37 14.79
CA GLU A 82 5.28 1.94 15.93
C GLU A 82 5.37 0.44 16.21
N HIS A 83 5.49 -0.40 15.18
CA HIS A 83 5.44 -1.85 15.33
C HIS A 83 6.77 -2.57 15.03
N PHE A 84 7.70 -1.90 14.36
CA PHE A 84 8.96 -2.50 13.92
C PHE A 84 10.19 -1.76 14.44
N ILE A 85 10.02 -0.91 15.43
CA ILE A 85 11.12 -0.12 16.03
C ILE A 85 12.25 -1.00 16.57
N ASN A 86 11.93 -2.22 17.02
CA ASN A 86 12.91 -3.16 17.58
C ASN A 86 13.91 -3.71 16.56
N ILE A 87 13.60 -3.64 15.28
CA ILE A 87 14.51 -4.08 14.20
C ILE A 87 15.23 -2.91 13.54
N LEU A 88 14.93 -1.69 13.98
CA LEU A 88 15.55 -0.47 13.51
C LEU A 88 16.64 -0.03 14.50
N SER A 89 17.66 0.66 13.99
CA SER A 89 18.67 1.32 14.85
C SER A 89 18.15 2.63 15.47
N GLY A 90 16.93 3.00 15.19
CA GLY A 90 16.24 4.20 15.68
C GLY A 90 15.03 4.51 14.79
N PRO A 91 14.18 5.48 15.17
CA PRO A 91 13.03 5.85 14.38
C PRO A 91 13.44 6.43 13.02
N ILE A 92 12.67 6.09 11.99
CA ILE A 92 12.82 6.65 10.65
C ILE A 92 11.85 7.82 10.55
N THR A 93 12.36 9.05 10.60
CA THR A 93 11.56 10.27 10.54
C THR A 93 12.25 11.28 9.65
N SER A 94 11.66 11.60 8.52
CA SER A 94 12.18 12.60 7.58
C SER A 94 11.06 13.08 6.66
N PRO A 95 11.03 14.38 6.31
CA PRO A 95 10.11 14.90 5.30
C PRO A 95 10.35 14.31 3.89
N PHE A 96 11.52 13.69 3.67
CA PHE A 96 11.92 13.09 2.39
C PHE A 96 11.71 11.57 2.34
N ILE A 97 11.20 10.97 3.42
CA ILE A 97 10.96 9.53 3.51
C ILE A 97 9.49 9.27 3.82
N TRP A 98 8.82 8.52 2.95
CA TRP A 98 7.46 8.05 3.17
C TRP A 98 7.44 6.54 3.38
N GLU A 99 6.48 6.07 4.14
CA GLU A 99 6.22 4.64 4.30
C GLU A 99 5.29 4.15 3.19
N CYS A 100 5.69 3.05 2.54
CA CYS A 100 4.84 2.31 1.60
C CYS A 100 4.42 1.00 2.23
N THR A 101 3.12 0.79 2.38
CA THR A 101 2.54 -0.44 2.93
C THR A 101 1.40 -0.95 2.05
N ARG A 102 0.92 -2.14 2.35
CA ARG A 102 -0.25 -2.72 1.69
C ARG A 102 -0.11 -2.78 0.16
N PHE A 103 1.09 -3.15 -0.33
CA PHE A 103 1.21 -3.52 -1.75
C PHE A 103 0.35 -4.75 -2.01
N CYS A 104 -0.71 -4.55 -2.76
CA CYS A 104 -1.76 -5.55 -2.97
C CYS A 104 -2.09 -5.68 -4.46
N LEU A 105 -2.26 -6.91 -4.92
CA LEU A 105 -2.70 -7.22 -6.27
C LEU A 105 -3.94 -8.11 -6.20
N ASN A 106 -4.94 -7.79 -7.02
CA ASN A 106 -6.07 -8.69 -7.24
C ASN A 106 -5.59 -10.00 -7.88
N ARG A 107 -6.27 -11.10 -7.58
CA ARG A 107 -5.99 -12.38 -8.25
C ARG A 107 -6.28 -12.28 -9.74
N GLY A 108 -5.37 -12.76 -10.56
CA GLY A 108 -5.56 -12.82 -12.00
C GLY A 108 -5.23 -11.55 -12.77
N VAL A 109 -4.78 -10.49 -12.11
CA VAL A 109 -4.27 -9.32 -12.84
C VAL A 109 -2.91 -9.61 -13.48
N GLY A 110 -2.65 -8.98 -14.61
CA GLY A 110 -1.39 -9.12 -15.32
C GLY A 110 -0.21 -8.45 -14.61
N ARG A 111 1.01 -8.83 -15.03
CA ARG A 111 2.26 -8.23 -14.51
C ARG A 111 2.34 -6.72 -14.74
N HIS A 112 1.62 -6.21 -15.75
CA HIS A 112 1.57 -4.78 -16.04
C HIS A 112 1.00 -3.94 -14.89
N VAL A 113 0.12 -4.50 -14.06
CA VAL A 113 -0.44 -3.78 -12.90
C VAL A 113 0.64 -3.51 -11.85
N ALA A 114 1.47 -4.50 -11.52
CA ALA A 114 2.59 -4.32 -10.61
C ALA A 114 3.59 -3.28 -11.15
N ALA A 115 3.93 -3.35 -12.43
CA ALA A 115 4.81 -2.38 -13.09
C ALA A 115 4.21 -0.97 -13.07
N ALA A 116 2.91 -0.84 -13.35
CA ALA A 116 2.21 0.45 -13.28
C ALA A 116 2.22 1.05 -11.88
N LEU A 117 2.04 0.23 -10.83
CA LEU A 117 2.13 0.67 -9.44
C LEU A 117 3.55 1.18 -9.10
N MET A 118 4.59 0.53 -9.59
CA MET A 118 5.98 1.00 -9.40
C MET A 118 6.21 2.37 -10.06
N LEU A 119 5.70 2.56 -11.28
CA LEU A 119 5.72 3.88 -11.94
C LEU A 119 4.93 4.91 -11.13
N GLY A 120 3.77 4.54 -10.61
CA GLY A 120 2.97 5.38 -9.72
C GLY A 120 3.74 5.81 -8.46
N GLY A 121 4.50 4.90 -7.85
CA GLY A 121 5.40 5.22 -6.75
C GLY A 121 6.45 6.27 -7.15
N GLY A 122 7.06 6.13 -8.33
CA GLY A 122 7.98 7.12 -8.88
C GLY A 122 7.35 8.51 -9.07
N GLU A 123 6.10 8.56 -9.52
CA GLU A 123 5.36 9.82 -9.63
C GLU A 123 5.06 10.45 -8.26
N VAL A 124 4.76 9.65 -7.23
CA VAL A 124 4.62 10.14 -5.85
C VAL A 124 5.94 10.75 -5.37
N MET A 125 7.06 10.08 -5.59
CA MET A 125 8.38 10.62 -5.24
C MET A 125 8.61 11.98 -5.88
N GLN A 126 8.34 12.09 -7.17
CA GLN A 126 8.57 13.33 -7.92
C GLN A 126 7.65 14.46 -7.47
N ASN A 127 6.36 14.19 -7.28
CA ASN A 127 5.38 15.21 -6.96
C ASN A 127 5.42 15.68 -5.50
N PHE A 128 5.88 14.84 -4.58
CA PHE A 128 5.95 15.15 -3.15
C PHE A 128 7.38 15.34 -2.63
N SER A 129 8.37 15.39 -3.52
CA SER A 129 9.79 15.53 -3.17
C SER A 129 10.26 14.44 -2.20
N VAL A 130 9.78 13.21 -2.39
CA VAL A 130 10.16 12.05 -1.60
C VAL A 130 11.41 11.42 -2.22
N GLU A 131 12.43 11.18 -1.41
CA GLU A 131 13.69 10.58 -1.86
C GLU A 131 13.72 9.06 -1.68
N HIS A 132 13.06 8.57 -0.63
CA HIS A 132 13.02 7.14 -0.30
C HIS A 132 11.63 6.71 0.17
N PHE A 133 11.27 5.48 -0.16
CA PHE A 133 10.20 4.75 0.51
C PHE A 133 10.80 3.72 1.46
N VAL A 134 10.23 3.64 2.66
CA VAL A 134 10.49 2.55 3.60
C VAL A 134 9.28 1.65 3.66
N GLY A 135 9.52 0.35 3.76
CA GLY A 135 8.44 -0.63 3.89
C GLY A 135 8.90 -1.85 4.68
N VAL A 136 7.95 -2.52 5.30
CA VAL A 136 8.15 -3.81 5.95
C VAL A 136 7.40 -4.86 5.15
N PHE A 137 8.07 -5.95 4.84
CA PHE A 137 7.49 -7.04 4.06
C PHE A 137 7.94 -8.41 4.58
N ASP A 138 7.13 -9.40 4.29
CA ASP A 138 7.42 -10.80 4.61
C ASP A 138 8.63 -11.30 3.81
N ALA A 139 9.47 -12.11 4.44
CA ALA A 139 10.66 -12.69 3.80
C ALA A 139 10.34 -13.44 2.48
N ARG A 140 9.14 -13.99 2.36
CA ARG A 140 8.66 -14.63 1.12
C ARG A 140 8.56 -13.67 -0.05
N MET A 141 8.42 -12.37 0.21
CA MET A 141 8.29 -11.32 -0.82
C MET A 141 9.64 -10.77 -1.28
N ILE A 142 10.74 -11.16 -0.63
CA ILE A 142 12.07 -10.57 -0.87
C ILE A 142 12.50 -10.68 -2.34
N ARG A 143 12.21 -11.81 -2.97
CA ARG A 143 12.55 -12.06 -4.37
C ARG A 143 11.79 -11.10 -5.29
N ILE A 144 10.51 -10.87 -5.01
CA ILE A 144 9.65 -9.98 -5.81
C ILE A 144 10.15 -8.55 -5.70
N TYR A 145 10.43 -8.10 -4.49
CA TYR A 145 10.91 -6.73 -4.26
C TYR A 145 12.29 -6.48 -4.89
N ARG A 146 13.19 -7.47 -4.88
CA ARG A 146 14.48 -7.36 -5.57
C ARG A 146 14.33 -7.26 -7.08
N ILE A 147 13.39 -7.98 -7.68
CA ILE A 147 13.12 -7.91 -9.13
C ILE A 147 12.62 -6.52 -9.53
N ILE A 148 11.85 -5.85 -8.68
CA ILE A 148 11.33 -4.51 -8.93
C ILE A 148 12.27 -3.39 -8.47
N GLY A 149 13.47 -3.72 -7.99
CA GLY A 149 14.52 -2.76 -7.70
C GLY A 149 14.59 -2.27 -6.25
N ALA A 150 13.93 -2.92 -5.31
CA ALA A 150 14.06 -2.60 -3.89
C ALA A 150 15.43 -3.01 -3.34
N SER A 151 16.00 -2.21 -2.48
CA SER A 151 17.29 -2.45 -1.83
C SER A 151 17.17 -2.55 -0.31
#